data_9f98be3de209d30b560f3cb21f1d5a08
#
_entry.id   9f98be3de209d30b560f3cb21f1d5a08
#
_cell.length_a   1.000
_cell.length_b   1.000
_cell.length_c   1.000
_cell.angle_alpha   90.00
_cell.angle_beta   90.00
_cell.angle_gamma   90.00
#
_symmetry.space_group_name_H-M   'P 1'
#
loop_
_entity.id
_entity.type
_entity.pdbx_description
1 polymer ?
#
loop_
_entity_poly.entity_id
_entity_poly.type
_entity_poly.pdbx_seq_one_letter_code
_entity_poly.pdbx_strand_id
1 'polypeptide(L)'
;SVFLACVVLFVVQPFGWDMGLSSIMGAMVLIVTKCIDGKVALQKINWTVVVIVGATLGMAQGFVSSGAGEFIIGWILSLFGDAIYNPVVLLTIFMVTGNLLSMFMYNGSLNSMLCALAIPLAQTIGCDPKPIVMGCFFGVSFAMAMPSASVTLAIVQGAGYRIKDYFRVGAITGTICLVTSWASIILIYGLI
;
A
#
# COMPACT_ATOMS: atom_id res chain seq x y z
N SER A 1 16.93 0.02 25.48
CA SER A 1 17.42 -1.33 25.17
C SER A 1 16.35 -2.26 24.58
N VAL A 2 15.09 -2.27 25.10
CA VAL A 2 13.99 -3.12 24.56
C VAL A 2 13.63 -2.73 23.12
N PHE A 3 13.61 -1.45 22.78
CA PHE A 3 13.37 -0.97 21.42
C PHE A 3 14.41 -1.51 20.43
N LEU A 4 15.70 -1.46 20.80
CA LEU A 4 16.77 -2.04 19.98
C LEU A 4 16.62 -3.55 19.80
N ALA A 5 16.24 -4.27 20.86
CA ALA A 5 15.97 -5.70 20.77
C ALA A 5 14.79 -6.00 19.82
N CYS A 6 13.71 -5.20 19.85
CA CYS A 6 12.60 -5.33 18.91
C CYS A 6 13.05 -5.05 17.46
N VAL A 7 13.88 -4.02 17.23
CA VAL A 7 14.42 -3.73 15.89
C VAL A 7 15.28 -4.89 15.37
N VAL A 8 16.13 -5.46 16.23
CA VAL A 8 16.94 -6.64 15.88
C VAL A 8 16.03 -7.83 15.53
N LEU A 9 14.99 -8.09 16.32
CA LEU A 9 14.01 -9.15 16.05
C LEU A 9 13.27 -8.94 14.73
N PHE A 10 12.97 -7.68 14.34
CA PHE A 10 12.36 -7.37 13.05
C PHE A 10 13.30 -7.64 11.87
N VAL A 11 14.60 -7.37 12.04
CA VAL A 11 15.60 -7.57 10.98
C VAL A 11 15.98 -9.03 10.83
N VAL A 12 16.20 -9.72 11.95
CA VAL A 12 16.69 -11.11 11.95
C VAL A 12 15.57 -12.12 11.67
N GLN A 13 14.31 -11.77 12.02
CA GLN A 13 13.11 -12.63 11.88
C GLN A 13 13.40 -14.10 12.25
N PRO A 14 13.94 -14.38 13.45
CA PRO A 14 14.24 -15.74 13.84
C PRO A 14 12.93 -16.53 13.84
N PHE A 15 12.92 -17.70 13.22
CA PHE A 15 11.77 -18.60 13.12
C PHE A 15 10.63 -18.15 12.18
N GLY A 16 10.84 -17.14 11.30
CA GLY A 16 9.77 -16.64 10.41
C GLY A 16 8.63 -15.91 11.15
N TRP A 17 8.94 -15.31 12.29
CA TRP A 17 7.96 -14.59 13.11
C TRP A 17 7.49 -13.34 12.37
N ASP A 18 6.16 -13.18 12.33
CA ASP A 18 5.54 -12.00 11.74
C ASP A 18 5.85 -10.75 12.58
N MET A 19 5.98 -9.59 11.91
CA MET A 19 6.24 -8.28 12.57
C MET A 19 5.20 -7.98 13.66
N GLY A 20 3.94 -8.41 13.46
CA GLY A 20 2.87 -8.26 14.44
C GLY A 20 3.16 -9.01 15.74
N LEU A 21 3.59 -10.27 15.64
CA LEU A 21 3.92 -11.09 16.79
C LEU A 21 5.10 -10.52 17.58
N SER A 22 6.16 -10.10 16.87
CA SER A 22 7.34 -9.46 17.47
C SER A 22 7.00 -8.16 18.20
N SER A 23 6.07 -7.37 17.66
CA SER A 23 5.59 -6.12 18.30
C SER A 23 4.82 -6.40 19.59
N ILE A 24 3.94 -7.39 19.57
CA ILE A 24 3.15 -7.81 20.75
C ILE A 24 4.08 -8.34 21.84
N MET A 25 5.05 -9.17 21.49
CA MET A 25 6.03 -9.67 22.45
C MET A 25 6.87 -8.54 23.05
N GLY A 26 7.32 -7.58 22.27
CA GLY A 26 8.03 -6.40 22.77
C GLY A 26 7.18 -5.58 23.74
N ALA A 27 5.90 -5.38 23.44
CA ALA A 27 4.96 -4.72 24.34
C ALA A 27 4.73 -5.51 25.64
N MET A 28 4.61 -6.83 25.57
CA MET A 28 4.49 -7.69 26.75
C MET A 28 5.73 -7.62 27.66
N VAL A 29 6.92 -7.63 27.09
CA VAL A 29 8.18 -7.48 27.87
C VAL A 29 8.20 -6.15 28.60
N LEU A 30 7.78 -5.03 27.97
CA LEU A 30 7.70 -3.71 28.63
C LEU A 30 6.71 -3.69 29.81
N ILE A 31 5.59 -4.41 29.69
CA ILE A 31 4.59 -4.51 30.76
C ILE A 31 5.12 -5.40 31.91
N VAL A 32 5.69 -6.57 31.59
CA VAL A 32 6.23 -7.51 32.58
C VAL A 32 7.41 -6.91 33.35
N THR A 33 8.27 -6.18 32.67
CA THR A 33 9.39 -5.44 33.30
C THR A 33 8.95 -4.21 34.08
N LYS A 34 7.63 -3.94 34.15
CA LYS A 34 7.03 -2.77 34.82
C LYS A 34 7.57 -1.42 34.32
N CYS A 35 8.11 -1.38 33.10
CA CYS A 35 8.51 -0.13 32.44
C CYS A 35 7.28 0.72 32.08
N ILE A 36 6.15 0.06 31.83
CA ILE A 36 4.84 0.69 31.52
C ILE A 36 3.77 -0.06 32.31
N ASP A 37 2.86 0.65 32.96
CA ASP A 37 1.67 0.05 33.57
C ASP A 37 0.72 -0.42 32.47
N GLY A 38 0.27 -1.69 32.53
CA GLY A 38 -0.61 -2.29 31.53
C GLY A 38 -1.93 -1.54 31.35
N LYS A 39 -2.49 -0.95 32.41
CA LYS A 39 -3.72 -0.13 32.33
C LYS A 39 -3.44 1.16 31.54
N VAL A 40 -2.33 1.81 31.79
CA VAL A 40 -1.93 3.03 31.07
C VAL A 40 -1.62 2.71 29.60
N ALA A 41 -0.96 1.59 29.31
CA ALA A 41 -0.69 1.16 27.96
C ALA A 41 -1.99 0.97 27.14
N LEU A 42 -2.99 0.28 27.71
CA LEU A 42 -4.29 0.07 27.06
C LEU A 42 -5.06 1.37 26.82
N GLN A 43 -5.00 2.33 27.77
CA GLN A 43 -5.63 3.64 27.62
C GLN A 43 -4.97 4.52 26.55
N LYS A 44 -3.68 4.32 26.28
CA LYS A 44 -2.93 5.04 25.24
C LYS A 44 -3.14 4.49 23.84
N ILE A 45 -3.74 3.31 23.70
CA ILE A 45 -4.11 2.78 22.39
C ILE A 45 -5.16 3.67 21.76
N ASN A 46 -4.90 4.16 20.56
CA ASN A 46 -5.90 4.85 19.77
C ASN A 46 -6.83 3.83 19.11
N TRP A 47 -7.88 3.46 19.82
CA TRP A 47 -8.86 2.48 19.34
C TRP A 47 -9.53 2.87 18.04
N THR A 48 -9.66 4.16 17.76
CA THR A 48 -10.20 4.66 16.49
C THR A 48 -9.33 4.20 15.32
N VAL A 49 -8.00 4.28 15.45
CA VAL A 49 -7.06 3.81 14.42
C VAL A 49 -7.17 2.29 14.25
N VAL A 50 -7.24 1.53 15.34
CA VAL A 50 -7.36 0.07 15.30
C VAL A 50 -8.63 -0.36 14.54
N VAL A 51 -9.76 0.28 14.84
CA VAL A 51 -11.04 0.00 14.19
C VAL A 51 -11.01 0.40 12.70
N ILE A 52 -10.47 1.57 12.37
CA ILE A 52 -10.37 2.02 10.97
C ILE A 52 -9.51 1.06 10.17
N VAL A 53 -8.33 0.70 10.68
CA VAL A 53 -7.42 -0.24 9.99
C VAL A 53 -8.08 -1.61 9.84
N GLY A 54 -8.68 -2.15 10.89
CA GLY A 54 -9.37 -3.45 10.84
C GLY A 54 -10.53 -3.45 9.85
N ALA A 55 -11.36 -2.41 9.85
CA ALA A 55 -12.46 -2.26 8.90
C ALA A 55 -11.98 -2.14 7.45
N THR A 56 -10.91 -1.35 7.22
CA THR A 56 -10.31 -1.19 5.88
C THR A 56 -9.74 -2.50 5.35
N LEU A 57 -9.06 -3.28 6.20
CA LEU A 57 -8.57 -4.60 5.83
C LEU A 57 -9.71 -5.57 5.50
N GLY A 58 -10.80 -5.55 6.29
CA GLY A 58 -11.99 -6.35 6.02
C GLY A 58 -12.67 -5.97 4.69
N MET A 59 -12.81 -4.69 4.42
CA MET A 59 -13.33 -4.20 3.12
C MET A 59 -12.43 -4.62 1.95
N ALA A 60 -11.11 -4.47 2.10
CA ALA A 60 -10.16 -4.86 1.06
C ALA A 60 -10.25 -6.36 0.77
N GLN A 61 -10.34 -7.20 1.81
CA GLN A 61 -10.50 -8.64 1.64
C GLN A 61 -11.82 -8.99 0.98
N GLY A 62 -12.92 -8.33 1.36
CA GLY A 62 -14.23 -8.48 0.72
C GLY A 62 -14.20 -8.07 -0.76
N PHE A 63 -13.49 -7.01 -1.11
CA PHE A 63 -13.33 -6.53 -2.48
C PHE A 63 -12.52 -7.51 -3.35
N VAL A 64 -11.45 -8.08 -2.81
CA VAL A 64 -10.66 -9.13 -3.49
C VAL A 64 -11.48 -10.40 -3.66
N SER A 65 -12.15 -10.87 -2.59
CA SER A 65 -12.92 -12.12 -2.63
C SER A 65 -14.18 -12.05 -3.50
N SER A 66 -14.73 -10.85 -3.73
CA SER A 66 -15.89 -10.63 -4.61
C SER A 66 -15.52 -10.61 -6.10
N GLY A 67 -14.23 -10.57 -6.46
CA GLY A 67 -13.77 -10.40 -7.84
C GLY A 67 -14.02 -9.01 -8.42
N ALA A 68 -14.53 -8.07 -7.62
CA ALA A 68 -14.85 -6.72 -8.09
C ALA A 68 -13.60 -5.97 -8.59
N GLY A 69 -12.44 -6.21 -7.96
CA GLY A 69 -11.19 -5.62 -8.40
C GLY A 69 -10.76 -6.09 -9.78
N GLU A 70 -10.82 -7.39 -10.03
CA GLU A 70 -10.50 -7.99 -11.34
C GLU A 70 -11.46 -7.49 -12.43
N PHE A 71 -12.75 -7.37 -12.09
CA PHE A 71 -13.76 -6.83 -13.00
C PHE A 71 -13.45 -5.38 -13.40
N ILE A 72 -13.12 -4.52 -12.44
CA ILE A 72 -12.79 -3.10 -12.70
C ILE A 72 -11.54 -2.99 -13.56
N ILE A 73 -10.49 -3.76 -13.25
CA ILE A 73 -9.25 -3.73 -14.03
C ILE A 73 -9.48 -4.28 -15.41
N GLY A 74 -10.21 -5.40 -15.56
CA GLY A 74 -10.59 -5.96 -16.87
C GLY A 74 -11.38 -4.95 -17.72
N TRP A 75 -12.30 -4.21 -17.11
CA TRP A 75 -13.04 -3.15 -17.77
C TRP A 75 -12.14 -2.00 -18.23
N ILE A 76 -11.23 -1.53 -17.35
CA ILE A 76 -10.24 -0.49 -17.69
C ILE A 76 -9.36 -0.96 -18.86
N LEU A 77 -8.84 -2.18 -18.81
CA LEU A 77 -8.01 -2.72 -19.88
C LEU A 77 -8.78 -2.79 -21.21
N SER A 78 -10.05 -3.17 -21.18
CA SER A 78 -10.89 -3.23 -22.39
C SER A 78 -11.11 -1.86 -23.07
N LEU A 79 -11.04 -0.77 -22.31
CA LEU A 79 -11.17 0.60 -22.85
C LEU A 79 -9.96 1.03 -23.69
N PHE A 80 -8.78 0.46 -23.42
CA PHE A 80 -7.54 0.85 -24.10
C PHE A 80 -7.22 -0.02 -25.34
N GLY A 81 -7.92 -1.14 -25.54
CA GLY A 81 -7.80 -1.98 -26.74
C GLY A 81 -6.35 -2.30 -27.12
N ASP A 82 -5.96 -2.03 -28.36
CA ASP A 82 -4.64 -2.32 -28.90
C ASP A 82 -3.50 -1.48 -28.27
N ALA A 83 -3.83 -0.36 -27.62
CA ALA A 83 -2.83 0.49 -26.97
C ALA A 83 -2.10 -0.23 -25.81
N ILE A 84 -2.68 -1.29 -25.27
CA ILE A 84 -2.10 -2.12 -24.19
C ILE A 84 -0.80 -2.80 -24.63
N TYR A 85 -0.60 -3.05 -25.92
CA TYR A 85 0.62 -3.68 -26.45
C TYR A 85 1.86 -2.78 -26.33
N ASN A 86 1.68 -1.47 -26.03
CA ASN A 86 2.79 -0.59 -25.74
C ASN A 86 3.15 -0.67 -24.23
N PRO A 87 4.39 -1.08 -23.86
CA PRO A 87 4.77 -1.25 -22.45
C PRO A 87 4.68 0.05 -21.63
N VAL A 88 4.88 1.23 -22.26
CA VAL A 88 4.73 2.54 -21.56
C VAL A 88 3.26 2.81 -21.23
N VAL A 89 2.36 2.49 -22.15
CA VAL A 89 0.91 2.65 -21.93
C VAL A 89 0.45 1.69 -20.84
N LEU A 90 0.89 0.44 -20.89
CA LEU A 90 0.57 -0.56 -19.88
C LEU A 90 1.05 -0.12 -18.48
N LEU A 91 2.30 0.32 -18.38
CA LEU A 91 2.85 0.90 -17.14
C LEU A 91 1.97 2.03 -16.61
N THR A 92 1.60 2.97 -17.49
CA THR A 92 0.79 4.14 -17.11
C THR A 92 -0.58 3.72 -16.61
N ILE A 93 -1.25 2.77 -17.30
CA ILE A 93 -2.56 2.26 -16.90
C ILE A 93 -2.49 1.65 -15.51
N PHE A 94 -1.53 0.76 -15.26
CA PHE A 94 -1.39 0.11 -13.96
C PHE A 94 -1.03 1.09 -12.84
N MET A 95 -0.16 2.08 -13.10
CA MET A 95 0.19 3.11 -12.12
C MET A 95 -1.00 4.00 -11.77
N VAL A 96 -1.75 4.49 -12.75
CA VAL A 96 -2.91 5.36 -12.53
C VAL A 96 -4.05 4.58 -11.86
N THR A 97 -4.34 3.38 -12.36
CA THR A 97 -5.36 2.51 -11.77
C THR A 97 -5.01 2.14 -10.31
N GLY A 98 -3.76 1.79 -10.05
CA GLY A 98 -3.27 1.50 -8.72
C GLY A 98 -3.42 2.70 -7.78
N ASN A 99 -3.10 3.90 -8.25
CA ASN A 99 -3.24 5.12 -7.48
C ASN A 99 -4.71 5.45 -7.15
N LEU A 100 -5.61 5.31 -8.11
CA LEU A 100 -7.04 5.56 -7.90
C LEU A 100 -7.68 4.53 -6.96
N LEU A 101 -7.43 3.24 -7.19
CA LEU A 101 -8.00 2.17 -6.38
C LEU A 101 -7.45 2.15 -4.96
N SER A 102 -6.19 2.55 -4.75
CA SER A 102 -5.60 2.58 -3.40
C SER A 102 -6.19 3.65 -2.49
N MET A 103 -6.95 4.61 -3.04
CA MET A 103 -7.74 5.53 -2.21
C MET A 103 -8.88 4.81 -1.45
N PHE A 104 -9.34 3.67 -1.96
CA PHE A 104 -10.47 2.91 -1.44
C PHE A 104 -10.05 1.57 -0.82
N MET A 105 -8.88 1.05 -1.19
CA MET A 105 -8.40 -0.27 -0.81
C MET A 105 -7.09 -0.19 -0.03
N TYR A 106 -6.83 -1.23 0.77
CA TYR A 106 -5.55 -1.36 1.46
C TYR A 106 -4.42 -1.67 0.45
N ASN A 107 -3.33 -0.89 0.53
CA ASN A 107 -2.22 -0.93 -0.42
C ASN A 107 -1.61 -2.33 -0.64
N GLY A 108 -1.46 -3.12 0.43
CA GLY A 108 -0.86 -4.45 0.33
C GLY A 108 -1.68 -5.42 -0.52
N SER A 109 -3.00 -5.50 -0.27
CA SER A 109 -3.91 -6.37 -1.01
C SER A 109 -4.05 -5.93 -2.47
N LEU A 110 -4.17 -4.61 -2.69
CA LEU A 110 -4.27 -4.05 -4.03
C LEU A 110 -3.01 -4.31 -4.86
N ASN A 111 -1.84 -4.12 -4.27
CA ASN A 111 -0.58 -4.36 -4.98
C ASN A 111 -0.44 -5.83 -5.40
N SER A 112 -0.78 -6.77 -4.52
CA SER A 112 -0.78 -8.20 -4.85
C SER A 112 -1.73 -8.53 -6.01
N MET A 113 -2.92 -7.93 -6.02
CA MET A 113 -3.91 -8.12 -7.08
C MET A 113 -3.44 -7.52 -8.41
N LEU A 114 -2.91 -6.30 -8.40
CA LEU A 114 -2.37 -5.66 -9.61
C LEU A 114 -1.20 -6.45 -10.19
N CYS A 115 -0.28 -6.94 -9.35
CA CYS A 115 0.86 -7.75 -9.79
C CYS A 115 0.40 -9.09 -10.41
N ALA A 116 -0.62 -9.73 -9.82
CA ALA A 116 -1.17 -10.98 -10.36
C ALA A 116 -1.74 -10.82 -11.77
N LEU A 117 -2.23 -9.64 -12.13
CA LEU A 117 -2.73 -9.32 -13.48
C LEU A 117 -1.63 -8.75 -14.38
N ALA A 118 -0.75 -7.90 -13.84
CA ALA A 118 0.30 -7.23 -14.60
C ALA A 118 1.36 -8.20 -15.14
N ILE A 119 1.74 -9.21 -14.36
CA ILE A 119 2.80 -10.15 -14.74
C ILE A 119 2.42 -10.99 -15.95
N PRO A 120 1.25 -11.72 -15.97
CA PRO A 120 0.84 -12.48 -17.13
C PRO A 120 0.63 -11.60 -18.37
N LEU A 121 0.07 -10.40 -18.18
CA LEU A 121 -0.18 -9.48 -19.27
C LEU A 121 1.13 -8.99 -19.92
N ALA A 122 2.12 -8.62 -19.11
CA ALA A 122 3.45 -8.24 -19.58
C ALA A 122 4.12 -9.38 -20.38
N GLN A 123 4.02 -10.61 -19.88
CA GLN A 123 4.53 -11.79 -20.57
C GLN A 123 3.84 -12.06 -21.90
N THR A 124 2.52 -11.86 -21.97
CA THR A 124 1.73 -12.03 -23.22
C THR A 124 2.17 -11.02 -24.28
N ILE A 125 2.53 -9.81 -23.89
CA ILE A 125 3.01 -8.75 -24.78
C ILE A 125 4.50 -8.95 -25.16
N GLY A 126 5.22 -9.82 -24.42
CA GLY A 126 6.65 -10.10 -24.65
C GLY A 126 7.57 -9.05 -24.04
N CYS A 127 7.10 -8.25 -23.05
CA CYS A 127 7.92 -7.28 -22.34
C CYS A 127 8.35 -7.79 -20.95
N ASP A 128 9.44 -7.22 -20.41
CA ASP A 128 9.88 -7.53 -19.04
C ASP A 128 8.79 -7.09 -18.06
N PRO A 129 8.28 -7.97 -17.18
CA PRO A 129 7.29 -7.61 -16.18
C PRO A 129 7.81 -6.70 -15.07
N LYS A 130 9.12 -6.62 -14.84
CA LYS A 130 9.72 -5.87 -13.73
C LYS A 130 9.33 -4.38 -13.70
N PRO A 131 9.43 -3.61 -14.79
CA PRO A 131 9.04 -2.20 -14.78
C PRO A 131 7.55 -2.00 -14.47
N ILE A 132 6.68 -2.91 -14.95
CA ILE A 132 5.24 -2.82 -14.73
C ILE A 132 4.90 -3.13 -13.27
N VAL A 133 5.53 -4.14 -12.68
CA VAL A 133 5.40 -4.47 -11.25
C VAL A 133 5.89 -3.31 -10.36
N MET A 134 7.02 -2.69 -10.72
CA MET A 134 7.51 -1.49 -10.02
C MET A 134 6.51 -0.33 -10.16
N GLY A 135 5.91 -0.17 -11.33
CA GLY A 135 4.85 0.81 -11.55
C GLY A 135 3.61 0.57 -10.69
N CYS A 136 3.16 -0.68 -10.56
CA CYS A 136 2.07 -1.04 -9.64
C CYS A 136 2.41 -0.63 -8.21
N PHE A 137 3.59 -0.98 -7.73
CA PHE A 137 4.04 -0.67 -6.37
C PHE A 137 4.05 0.85 -6.11
N PHE A 138 4.65 1.63 -7.00
CA PHE A 138 4.70 3.09 -6.83
C PHE A 138 3.32 3.75 -7.01
N GLY A 139 2.51 3.27 -7.97
CA GLY A 139 1.14 3.75 -8.16
C GLY A 139 0.31 3.61 -6.89
N VAL A 140 0.35 2.45 -6.26
CA VAL A 140 -0.35 2.16 -5.01
C VAL A 140 0.23 2.94 -3.83
N SER A 141 1.56 3.06 -3.74
CA SER A 141 2.23 3.67 -2.58
C SER A 141 2.06 5.19 -2.49
N PHE A 142 1.88 5.87 -3.62
CA PHE A 142 1.77 7.34 -3.66
C PHE A 142 0.34 7.87 -3.62
N ALA A 143 -0.65 7.06 -3.33
CA ALA A 143 -2.01 7.52 -3.09
C ALA A 143 -2.14 8.19 -1.72
N MET A 144 -1.71 9.44 -1.64
CA MET A 144 -1.68 10.23 -0.40
C MET A 144 -2.92 11.13 -0.21
N ALA A 145 -3.88 11.08 -1.13
CA ALA A 145 -5.04 11.97 -1.11
C ALA A 145 -6.11 11.58 -0.08
N MET A 146 -6.13 10.32 0.37
CA MET A 146 -7.11 9.81 1.34
C MET A 146 -6.43 9.14 2.54
N PRO A 147 -6.92 9.39 3.77
CA PRO A 147 -6.35 8.75 4.97
C PRO A 147 -6.59 7.23 5.02
N SER A 148 -7.57 6.72 4.26
CA SER A 148 -7.85 5.28 4.13
C SER A 148 -6.80 4.52 3.31
N ALA A 149 -6.04 5.20 2.47
CA ALA A 149 -5.04 4.56 1.60
C ALA A 149 -3.87 3.95 2.38
N SER A 150 -3.50 4.54 3.52
CA SER A 150 -2.34 4.08 4.30
C SER A 150 -2.60 4.19 5.81
N VAL A 151 -2.11 3.21 6.56
CA VAL A 151 -2.13 3.21 8.03
C VAL A 151 -1.43 4.46 8.59
N THR A 152 -0.35 4.89 7.96
CA THR A 152 0.40 6.10 8.37
C THR A 152 -0.46 7.35 8.29
N LEU A 153 -1.24 7.50 7.21
CA LEU A 153 -2.15 8.64 7.03
C LEU A 153 -3.33 8.58 8.03
N ALA A 154 -3.83 7.39 8.33
CA ALA A 154 -4.88 7.20 9.34
C ALA A 154 -4.42 7.60 10.75
N ILE A 155 -3.16 7.34 11.12
CA ILE A 155 -2.58 7.78 12.41
C ILE A 155 -2.54 9.31 12.49
N VAL A 156 -2.13 9.98 11.42
CA VAL A 156 -2.04 11.45 11.36
C VAL A 156 -3.43 12.10 11.44
N GLN A 157 -4.47 11.44 10.93
CA GLN A 157 -5.86 11.88 11.09
C GLN A 157 -6.26 11.99 12.57
N GLY A 158 -5.79 11.07 13.42
CA GLY A 158 -5.99 11.13 14.86
C GLY A 158 -5.38 12.37 15.53
N ALA A 159 -4.46 13.07 14.88
CA ALA A 159 -3.84 14.32 15.33
C ALA A 159 -4.66 15.59 14.98
N GLY A 160 -5.86 15.44 14.39
CA GLY A 160 -6.78 16.55 14.13
C GLY A 160 -6.75 17.14 12.73
N TYR A 161 -6.05 16.52 11.80
CA TYR A 161 -6.06 16.94 10.39
C TYR A 161 -7.42 16.64 9.73
N ARG A 162 -7.90 17.56 8.89
CA ARG A 162 -9.15 17.40 8.16
C ARG A 162 -8.92 16.71 6.82
N ILE A 163 -9.91 15.96 6.33
CA ILE A 163 -9.84 15.25 5.05
C ILE A 163 -9.47 16.21 3.89
N LYS A 164 -9.93 17.46 3.94
CA LYS A 164 -9.59 18.47 2.94
C LYS A 164 -8.09 18.78 2.86
N ASP A 165 -7.39 18.70 3.98
CA ASP A 165 -5.95 18.98 4.05
C ASP A 165 -5.16 17.86 3.35
N TYR A 166 -5.58 16.60 3.54
CA TYR A 166 -5.02 15.46 2.81
C TYR A 166 -5.24 15.59 1.31
N PHE A 167 -6.45 15.95 0.90
CA PHE A 167 -6.76 16.09 -0.52
C PHE A 167 -5.93 17.19 -1.16
N ARG A 168 -5.78 18.33 -0.49
CA ARG A 168 -5.05 19.48 -1.05
C ARG A 168 -3.55 19.25 -1.13
N VAL A 169 -2.93 18.72 -0.09
CA VAL A 169 -1.47 18.50 -0.04
C VAL A 169 -1.11 17.15 -0.64
N GLY A 170 -1.84 16.09 -0.27
CA GLY A 170 -1.57 14.74 -0.68
C GLY A 170 -1.78 14.50 -2.17
N ALA A 171 -2.79 15.13 -2.79
CA ALA A 171 -3.01 15.01 -4.24
C ALA A 171 -1.85 15.63 -5.03
N ILE A 172 -1.38 16.83 -4.63
CA ILE A 172 -0.26 17.48 -5.30
C ILE A 172 1.02 16.68 -5.13
N THR A 173 1.37 16.33 -3.90
CA THR A 173 2.58 15.56 -3.59
C THR A 173 2.54 14.18 -4.24
N GLY A 174 1.41 13.47 -4.13
CA GLY A 174 1.21 12.16 -4.74
C GLY A 174 1.37 12.20 -6.25
N THR A 175 0.81 13.20 -6.93
CA THR A 175 0.95 13.37 -8.38
C THR A 175 2.40 13.64 -8.79
N ILE A 176 3.12 14.51 -8.07
CA ILE A 176 4.54 14.77 -8.34
C ILE A 176 5.36 13.48 -8.17
N CYS A 177 5.17 12.75 -7.08
CA CYS A 177 5.87 11.49 -6.84
C CYS A 177 5.53 10.43 -7.90
N LEU A 178 4.28 10.37 -8.34
CA LEU A 178 3.84 9.44 -9.38
C LEU A 178 4.49 9.74 -10.73
N VAL A 179 4.52 11.01 -11.14
CA VAL A 179 5.13 11.44 -12.40
C VAL A 179 6.65 11.22 -12.37
N THR A 180 7.32 11.57 -11.27
CA THR A 180 8.77 11.36 -11.13
C THR A 180 9.13 9.88 -11.15
N SER A 181 8.34 9.02 -10.49
CA SER A 181 8.56 7.57 -10.51
C SER A 181 8.28 6.97 -11.88
N TRP A 182 7.24 7.42 -12.57
CA TRP A 182 6.94 7.02 -13.93
C TRP A 182 8.09 7.34 -14.88
N ALA A 183 8.60 8.58 -14.85
CA ALA A 183 9.73 9.00 -15.66
C ALA A 183 11.02 8.21 -15.32
N SER A 184 11.25 7.95 -14.03
CA SER A 184 12.43 7.19 -13.59
C SER A 184 12.38 5.73 -14.07
N ILE A 185 11.21 5.08 -14.02
CA ILE A 185 11.06 3.71 -14.52
C ILE A 185 11.34 3.64 -16.01
N ILE A 186 10.78 4.56 -16.79
CA ILE A 186 10.98 4.61 -18.24
C ILE A 186 12.46 4.81 -18.59
N LEU A 187 13.15 5.71 -17.89
CA LEU A 187 14.56 6.00 -18.12
C LEU A 187 15.48 4.82 -17.75
N ILE A 188 15.20 4.17 -16.60
CA ILE A 188 16.05 3.06 -16.10
C ILE A 188 15.87 1.80 -16.94
N TYR A 189 14.64 1.49 -17.36
CA TYR A 189 14.34 0.27 -18.11
C TYR A 189 14.31 0.45 -19.63
N GLY A 190 14.51 1.68 -20.11
CA GLY A 190 14.59 1.96 -21.56
C GLY A 190 13.33 1.55 -22.31
N LEU A 191 12.15 1.87 -21.77
CA LEU A 191 10.87 1.49 -22.35
C LEU A 191 10.46 2.33 -23.59
N ILE A 192 11.31 3.26 -24.00
CA ILE A 192 11.15 4.11 -25.20
C ILE A 192 11.89 3.51 -26.37
#